data_fd2c49d8fc8d6a72b5ef182c9ac260c8
#
_entry.id   fd2c49d8fc8d6a72b5ef182c9ac260c8
#
_cell.length_a   1.000
_cell.length_b   1.000
_cell.length_c   1.000
_cell.angle_alpha   90.00
_cell.angle_beta   90.00
_cell.angle_gamma   90.00
#
_symmetry.space_group_name_H-M   'P 1'
#
loop_
_entity.id
_entity.type
_entity.pdbx_description
1 polymer ?
#
loop_
_entity_poly.entity_id
_entity_poly.type
_entity_poly.pdbx_seq_one_letter_code
_entity_poly.pdbx_strand_id
1 'polypeptide(L)'
;ADPKALLFYNDYNECDPGKRDRIYNMVKEMKAAGVPIDGIGMQGHYNIYGPSEEDMEAALQKYSEIVDHIHVTELDIRVNQEMGGQLQFSRNEGVNITNDMKILQEAQYSTFFRVLRNHKDKVDCVTFWNLSDRDSWLGANNYPLPFDRDYRPKNLYRVLRDFDPQFDKPQNVKEDFKPCETCQPGYEYPQVNSQGYVRFRVIAPDAKYVICSAGHGGGMGGTVLKKQKDGSWMGTTLMPEDEGFHYYTMSID
;
A
#
# COMPACT_ATOMS: atom_id res chain seq x y z
N ALA A 1 -2.41 -0.55 38.86
CA ALA A 1 -2.23 -0.12 37.47
C ALA A 1 -1.20 1.01 37.44
N ASP A 2 -0.40 1.10 36.39
CA ASP A 2 0.56 2.18 36.21
C ASP A 2 -0.21 3.49 35.87
N PRO A 3 -0.14 4.53 36.70
CA PRO A 3 -0.84 5.79 36.45
C PRO A 3 -0.26 6.60 35.29
N LYS A 4 0.88 6.19 34.74
CA LYS A 4 1.54 6.80 33.60
C LYS A 4 1.31 6.05 32.28
N ALA A 5 0.60 4.93 32.31
CA ALA A 5 0.31 4.16 31.11
C ALA A 5 -0.60 4.95 30.19
N LEU A 6 -0.22 5.05 28.93
CA LEU A 6 -1.07 5.62 27.88
C LEU A 6 -2.18 4.63 27.53
N LEU A 7 -3.40 5.12 27.38
CA LEU A 7 -4.57 4.31 27.09
C LEU A 7 -5.01 4.50 25.66
N PHE A 8 -5.14 3.38 24.95
CA PHE A 8 -5.49 3.37 23.52
C PHE A 8 -6.84 2.69 23.30
N TYR A 9 -7.66 3.26 22.45
CA TYR A 9 -8.75 2.55 21.81
C TYR A 9 -8.21 1.85 20.56
N ASN A 10 -8.36 0.53 20.47
CA ASN A 10 -7.82 -0.30 19.39
C ASN A 10 -8.95 -0.96 18.58
N ASP A 11 -8.90 -0.84 17.23
CA ASP A 11 -9.94 -1.39 16.36
C ASP A 11 -9.37 -1.79 14.98
N TYR A 12 -10.19 -2.48 14.17
CA TYR A 12 -9.88 -2.91 12.81
C TYR A 12 -10.76 -2.20 11.77
N ASN A 13 -10.41 -2.31 10.48
CA ASN A 13 -11.04 -1.59 9.36
C ASN A 13 -11.08 -0.06 9.57
N GLU A 14 -10.11 0.44 10.25
CA GLU A 14 -10.01 1.82 10.73
C GLU A 14 -9.85 2.84 9.60
N CYS A 15 -9.40 2.40 8.41
CA CYS A 15 -9.31 3.25 7.21
C CYS A 15 -10.63 3.31 6.41
N ASP A 16 -11.58 2.38 6.63
CA ASP A 16 -12.88 2.42 5.97
C ASP A 16 -13.62 3.71 6.34
N PRO A 17 -14.09 4.51 5.37
CA PRO A 17 -14.69 5.82 5.64
C PRO A 17 -15.81 5.80 6.68
N GLY A 18 -16.71 4.82 6.61
CA GLY A 18 -17.80 4.70 7.57
C GLY A 18 -17.34 4.26 8.96
N LYS A 19 -16.38 3.34 9.04
CA LYS A 19 -15.80 2.88 10.31
C LYS A 19 -14.94 3.96 10.94
N ARG A 20 -14.09 4.61 10.15
CA ARG A 20 -13.27 5.75 10.56
C ARG A 20 -14.09 6.84 11.25
N ASP A 21 -15.21 7.22 10.63
CA ASP A 21 -16.08 8.25 11.18
C ASP A 21 -16.74 7.84 12.49
N ARG A 22 -17.12 6.57 12.61
CA ARG A 22 -17.66 6.02 13.87
C ARG A 22 -16.60 6.01 14.99
N ILE A 23 -15.37 5.56 14.69
CA ILE A 23 -14.26 5.56 15.65
C ILE A 23 -13.97 6.99 16.12
N TYR A 24 -13.85 7.93 15.19
CA TYR A 24 -13.60 9.34 15.49
C TYR A 24 -14.66 9.92 16.42
N ASN A 25 -15.94 9.78 16.08
CA ASN A 25 -17.03 10.34 16.87
C ASN A 25 -17.09 9.70 18.26
N MET A 26 -16.96 8.39 18.35
CA MET A 26 -16.98 7.67 19.63
C MET A 26 -15.83 8.12 20.55
N VAL A 27 -14.59 8.15 20.04
CA VAL A 27 -13.43 8.58 20.85
C VAL A 27 -13.57 10.03 21.27
N LYS A 28 -14.06 10.90 20.39
CA LYS A 28 -14.33 12.31 20.70
C LYS A 28 -15.38 12.46 21.83
N GLU A 29 -16.47 11.71 21.78
CA GLU A 29 -17.50 11.69 22.81
C GLU A 29 -16.96 11.15 24.15
N MET A 30 -16.18 10.08 24.11
CA MET A 30 -15.56 9.51 25.32
C MET A 30 -14.61 10.52 25.99
N LYS A 31 -13.78 11.20 25.20
CA LYS A 31 -12.88 12.26 25.74
C LYS A 31 -13.68 13.42 26.31
N ALA A 32 -14.75 13.84 25.65
CA ALA A 32 -15.65 14.90 26.17
C ALA A 32 -16.34 14.49 27.50
N ALA A 33 -16.60 13.20 27.70
CA ALA A 33 -17.13 12.64 28.93
C ALA A 33 -16.06 12.41 30.02
N GLY A 34 -14.80 12.79 29.77
CA GLY A 34 -13.70 12.65 30.73
C GLY A 34 -13.08 11.26 30.79
N VAL A 35 -13.34 10.39 29.80
CA VAL A 35 -12.67 9.08 29.70
C VAL A 35 -11.22 9.32 29.27
N PRO A 36 -10.24 8.78 29.99
CA PRO A 36 -8.83 8.96 29.66
C PRO A 36 -8.45 8.09 28.46
N ILE A 37 -8.43 8.69 27.28
CA ILE A 37 -7.94 8.07 26.03
C ILE A 37 -6.83 8.95 25.48
N ASP A 38 -5.62 8.39 25.38
CA ASP A 38 -4.42 9.08 24.92
C ASP A 38 -4.19 8.84 23.43
N GLY A 39 -4.57 7.66 22.92
CA GLY A 39 -4.30 7.28 21.55
C GLY A 39 -5.34 6.37 20.90
N ILE A 40 -5.15 6.18 19.59
CA ILE A 40 -5.89 5.22 18.78
C ILE A 40 -4.91 4.15 18.26
N GLY A 41 -5.27 2.88 18.46
CA GLY A 41 -4.62 1.72 17.85
C GLY A 41 -5.34 1.32 16.58
N MET A 42 -4.60 1.28 15.49
CA MET A 42 -5.02 0.77 14.19
C MET A 42 -4.50 -0.64 14.07
N GLN A 43 -5.37 -1.67 14.00
CA GLN A 43 -4.89 -3.05 13.88
C GLN A 43 -4.07 -3.27 12.61
N GLY A 44 -4.52 -2.73 11.48
CA GLY A 44 -3.72 -2.78 10.25
C GLY A 44 -3.80 -4.12 9.53
N HIS A 45 -4.94 -4.83 9.60
CA HIS A 45 -5.18 -6.06 8.85
C HIS A 45 -5.68 -5.74 7.44
N TYR A 46 -4.75 -5.60 6.52
CA TYR A 46 -5.02 -5.12 5.16
C TYR A 46 -4.85 -6.22 4.10
N ASN A 47 -5.03 -5.85 2.85
CA ASN A 47 -4.76 -6.69 1.69
C ASN A 47 -4.16 -5.87 0.54
N ILE A 48 -3.74 -6.56 -0.51
CA ILE A 48 -3.09 -5.92 -1.66
C ILE A 48 -3.97 -4.96 -2.46
N TYR A 49 -5.27 -4.93 -2.22
CA TYR A 49 -6.23 -4.05 -2.89
C TYR A 49 -6.72 -2.90 -2.02
N GLY A 50 -6.38 -2.87 -0.75
CA GLY A 50 -6.86 -1.84 0.16
C GLY A 50 -6.27 -1.92 1.56
N PRO A 51 -6.40 -0.83 2.33
CA PRO A 51 -7.04 0.43 1.98
C PRO A 51 -6.29 1.24 0.93
N SER A 52 -6.96 2.21 0.28
CA SER A 52 -6.31 3.16 -0.63
C SER A 52 -5.39 4.12 0.12
N GLU A 53 -4.44 4.74 -0.59
CA GLU A 53 -3.58 5.77 0.00
C GLU A 53 -4.41 6.93 0.57
N GLU A 54 -5.44 7.33 -0.15
CA GLU A 54 -6.36 8.40 0.23
C GLU A 54 -7.13 8.07 1.52
N ASP A 55 -7.56 6.81 1.69
CA ASP A 55 -8.25 6.38 2.92
C ASP A 55 -7.31 6.29 4.12
N MET A 56 -6.05 5.84 3.90
CA MET A 56 -5.02 5.82 4.93
C MET A 56 -4.70 7.24 5.42
N GLU A 57 -4.43 8.17 4.50
CA GLU A 57 -4.16 9.58 4.81
C GLU A 57 -5.34 10.21 5.54
N ALA A 58 -6.56 9.99 5.06
CA ALA A 58 -7.76 10.51 5.68
C ALA A 58 -8.00 9.96 7.10
N ALA A 59 -7.64 8.70 7.35
CA ALA A 59 -7.76 8.09 8.68
C ALA A 59 -6.76 8.72 9.65
N LEU A 60 -5.48 8.78 9.28
CA LEU A 60 -4.45 9.37 10.13
C LEU A 60 -4.70 10.85 10.39
N GLN A 61 -5.07 11.62 9.36
CA GLN A 61 -5.41 13.02 9.52
C GLN A 61 -6.55 13.20 10.52
N LYS A 62 -7.63 12.44 10.34
CA LYS A 62 -8.83 12.57 11.20
C LYS A 62 -8.56 12.17 12.65
N TYR A 63 -7.85 11.08 12.88
CA TYR A 63 -7.49 10.63 14.23
C TYR A 63 -6.54 11.60 14.92
N SER A 64 -5.61 12.21 14.19
CA SER A 64 -4.68 13.22 14.71
C SER A 64 -5.34 14.47 15.25
N GLU A 65 -6.60 14.75 14.88
CA GLU A 65 -7.38 15.87 15.41
C GLU A 65 -7.81 15.66 16.88
N ILE A 66 -7.92 14.39 17.32
CA ILE A 66 -8.51 14.07 18.63
C ILE A 66 -7.60 13.31 19.58
N VAL A 67 -6.48 12.74 19.09
CA VAL A 67 -5.47 12.07 19.92
C VAL A 67 -4.07 12.53 19.57
N ASP A 68 -3.16 12.37 20.54
CA ASP A 68 -1.74 12.70 20.35
C ASP A 68 -0.91 11.51 19.92
N HIS A 69 -1.41 10.29 20.11
CA HIS A 69 -0.71 9.04 19.85
C HIS A 69 -1.51 8.15 18.92
N ILE A 70 -0.86 7.64 17.89
CA ILE A 70 -1.40 6.62 16.99
C ILE A 70 -0.41 5.46 16.91
N HIS A 71 -0.88 4.26 17.15
CA HIS A 71 -0.11 3.02 16.98
C HIS A 71 -0.72 2.17 15.88
N VAL A 72 0.10 1.58 15.02
CA VAL A 72 -0.30 0.42 14.23
C VAL A 72 0.05 -0.81 15.04
N THR A 73 -0.94 -1.61 15.42
CA THR A 73 -0.80 -2.60 16.49
C THR A 73 -0.64 -4.03 16.02
N GLU A 74 -1.11 -4.36 14.81
CA GLU A 74 -1.24 -5.73 14.35
C GLU A 74 -1.03 -5.86 12.83
N LEU A 75 -0.07 -5.11 12.26
CA LEU A 75 0.09 -5.00 10.83
C LEU A 75 0.35 -6.33 10.14
N ASP A 76 -0.50 -6.64 9.20
CA ASP A 76 -0.30 -7.66 8.17
C ASP A 76 -1.02 -7.27 6.87
N ILE A 77 -0.43 -7.61 5.70
CA ILE A 77 -1.02 -7.33 4.39
C ILE A 77 -1.04 -8.61 3.57
N ARG A 78 -2.21 -9.23 3.46
CA ARG A 78 -2.39 -10.50 2.74
C ARG A 78 -2.55 -10.33 1.24
N VAL A 79 -2.19 -11.38 0.49
CA VAL A 79 -2.23 -11.37 -0.99
C VAL A 79 -3.50 -12.00 -1.59
N ASN A 80 -4.30 -12.71 -0.82
CA ASN A 80 -5.33 -13.63 -1.34
C ASN A 80 -6.79 -13.20 -1.08
N GLN A 81 -7.08 -11.91 -0.96
CA GLN A 81 -8.45 -11.45 -0.76
C GLN A 81 -8.99 -10.72 -2.00
N GLU A 82 -10.23 -11.07 -2.39
CA GLU A 82 -10.96 -10.30 -3.39
C GLU A 82 -11.37 -8.93 -2.85
N MET A 83 -11.43 -7.92 -3.75
CA MET A 83 -11.94 -6.60 -3.41
C MET A 83 -13.39 -6.69 -2.91
N GLY A 84 -13.65 -6.10 -1.73
CA GLY A 84 -14.98 -5.99 -1.15
C GLY A 84 -15.54 -7.27 -0.52
N GLY A 85 -14.76 -8.35 -0.46
CA GLY A 85 -15.14 -9.59 0.21
C GLY A 85 -15.11 -9.48 1.73
N GLN A 86 -16.14 -9.99 2.41
CA GLN A 86 -16.05 -10.26 3.84
C GLN A 86 -14.87 -11.19 4.10
N LEU A 87 -14.24 -11.06 5.25
CA LEU A 87 -13.18 -11.93 5.75
C LEU A 87 -13.56 -13.43 5.61
N GLN A 88 -13.33 -14.01 4.45
CA GLN A 88 -13.39 -15.46 4.31
C GLN A 88 -12.04 -16.01 4.80
N PHE A 89 -12.04 -16.51 6.02
CA PHE A 89 -10.90 -17.21 6.61
C PHE A 89 -10.73 -18.60 5.99
N SER A 90 -10.33 -18.65 4.74
CA SER A 90 -9.88 -19.92 4.17
C SER A 90 -8.42 -20.16 4.56
N ARG A 91 -8.21 -20.76 5.72
CA ARG A 91 -6.88 -21.14 6.20
C ARG A 91 -6.17 -22.21 5.35
N ASN A 92 -6.90 -22.87 4.45
CA ASN A 92 -6.46 -24.14 3.87
C ASN A 92 -6.44 -24.21 2.34
N GLU A 93 -6.84 -23.18 1.61
CA GLU A 93 -6.74 -23.20 0.16
C GLU A 93 -5.36 -22.73 -0.28
N GLY A 94 -4.66 -23.59 -1.00
CA GLY A 94 -3.35 -23.30 -1.56
C GLY A 94 -3.48 -22.22 -2.64
N VAL A 95 -3.24 -20.98 -2.28
CA VAL A 95 -3.13 -19.89 -3.25
C VAL A 95 -1.79 -20.00 -3.93
N ASN A 96 -1.80 -20.03 -5.27
CA ASN A 96 -0.57 -19.86 -6.03
C ASN A 96 -0.17 -18.38 -5.98
N ILE A 97 0.85 -18.07 -5.16
CA ILE A 97 1.33 -16.71 -4.97
C ILE A 97 2.12 -16.28 -6.20
N THR A 98 1.51 -15.44 -7.03
CA THR A 98 2.08 -14.93 -8.27
C THR A 98 3.10 -13.81 -8.00
N ASN A 99 3.92 -13.49 -9.01
CA ASN A 99 4.80 -12.32 -8.93
C ASN A 99 4.01 -11.02 -8.80
N ASP A 100 2.89 -10.89 -9.49
CA ASP A 100 2.02 -9.72 -9.40
C ASP A 100 1.52 -9.49 -7.99
N MET A 101 1.07 -10.55 -7.30
CA MET A 101 0.66 -10.46 -5.90
C MET A 101 1.78 -9.95 -4.98
N LYS A 102 3.02 -10.38 -5.23
CA LYS A 102 4.18 -9.91 -4.46
C LYS A 102 4.48 -8.44 -4.72
N ILE A 103 4.43 -8.02 -5.99
CA ILE A 103 4.63 -6.61 -6.38
C ILE A 103 3.56 -5.72 -5.75
N LEU A 104 2.30 -6.13 -5.81
CA LEU A 104 1.18 -5.41 -5.20
C LEU A 104 1.33 -5.31 -3.68
N GLN A 105 1.78 -6.39 -3.03
CA GLN A 105 2.02 -6.38 -1.58
C GLN A 105 3.14 -5.42 -1.20
N GLU A 106 4.26 -5.47 -1.91
CA GLU A 106 5.40 -4.58 -1.69
C GLU A 106 5.00 -3.11 -1.89
N ALA A 107 4.24 -2.82 -2.95
CA ALA A 107 3.71 -1.49 -3.22
C ALA A 107 2.75 -1.01 -2.11
N GLN A 108 1.88 -1.89 -1.62
CA GLN A 108 0.94 -1.56 -0.55
C GLN A 108 1.66 -1.27 0.77
N TYR A 109 2.64 -2.08 1.15
CA TYR A 109 3.48 -1.82 2.32
C TYR A 109 4.27 -0.52 2.18
N SER A 110 4.89 -0.28 1.03
CA SER A 110 5.64 0.95 0.76
C SER A 110 4.74 2.18 0.86
N THR A 111 3.56 2.14 0.27
CA THR A 111 2.55 3.21 0.35
C THR A 111 2.17 3.47 1.80
N PHE A 112 1.83 2.42 2.56
CA PHE A 112 1.43 2.56 3.95
C PHE A 112 2.54 3.17 4.81
N PHE A 113 3.77 2.67 4.71
CA PHE A 113 4.90 3.23 5.46
C PHE A 113 5.24 4.67 5.05
N ARG A 114 5.04 5.04 3.77
CA ARG A 114 5.18 6.43 3.34
C ARG A 114 4.14 7.33 4.00
N VAL A 115 2.90 6.90 4.02
CA VAL A 115 1.80 7.62 4.70
C VAL A 115 2.09 7.77 6.19
N LEU A 116 2.53 6.70 6.86
CA LEU A 116 2.92 6.77 8.29
C LEU A 116 4.05 7.79 8.52
N ARG A 117 5.06 7.83 7.65
CA ARG A 117 6.17 8.80 7.75
C ARG A 117 5.70 10.25 7.59
N ASN A 118 4.66 10.50 6.78
CA ASN A 118 4.06 11.84 6.66
C ASN A 118 3.40 12.29 7.97
N HIS A 119 2.99 11.33 8.81
CA HIS A 119 2.35 11.56 10.10
C HIS A 119 3.24 11.20 11.31
N LYS A 120 4.56 11.21 11.14
CA LYS A 120 5.53 10.78 12.16
C LYS A 120 5.44 11.50 13.50
N ASP A 121 4.84 12.69 13.52
CA ASP A 121 4.65 13.46 14.76
C ASP A 121 3.47 12.93 15.60
N LYS A 122 2.69 12.00 15.08
CA LYS A 122 1.53 11.38 15.72
C LYS A 122 1.62 9.86 15.77
N VAL A 123 2.37 9.26 14.83
CA VAL A 123 2.55 7.80 14.75
C VAL A 123 3.82 7.42 15.50
N ASP A 124 3.66 6.76 16.64
CA ASP A 124 4.78 6.40 17.52
C ASP A 124 5.32 4.99 17.26
N CYS A 125 4.46 4.06 16.81
CA CYS A 125 4.81 2.65 16.76
C CYS A 125 4.10 1.91 15.63
N VAL A 126 4.80 0.95 15.03
CA VAL A 126 4.25 -0.05 14.13
C VAL A 126 4.66 -1.44 14.60
N THR A 127 3.69 -2.28 14.91
CA THR A 127 3.87 -3.66 15.33
C THR A 127 3.30 -4.58 14.26
N PHE A 128 4.12 -5.51 13.76
CA PHE A 128 3.65 -6.57 12.88
C PHE A 128 2.94 -7.67 13.69
N TRP A 129 1.86 -8.22 13.15
CA TRP A 129 1.15 -9.33 13.79
C TRP A 129 1.82 -10.66 13.47
N ASN A 130 2.89 -10.93 14.13
CA ASN A 130 3.88 -11.99 13.98
C ASN A 130 5.09 -11.62 13.09
N LEU A 131 6.10 -12.50 13.14
CA LEU A 131 7.36 -12.33 12.43
C LEU A 131 7.32 -12.91 11.01
N SER A 132 6.76 -14.13 10.87
CA SER A 132 6.80 -14.87 9.62
C SER A 132 5.44 -15.41 9.20
N ASP A 133 5.31 -15.70 7.92
CA ASP A 133 4.11 -16.30 7.35
C ASP A 133 3.75 -17.64 7.99
N ARG A 134 4.74 -18.35 8.55
CA ARG A 134 4.52 -19.60 9.28
C ARG A 134 3.67 -19.41 10.52
N ASP A 135 3.89 -18.30 11.23
CA ASP A 135 3.28 -18.02 12.52
C ASP A 135 2.02 -17.16 12.39
N SER A 136 1.70 -16.73 11.15
CA SER A 136 0.54 -15.90 10.88
C SER A 136 -0.78 -16.59 11.21
N TRP A 137 -1.65 -15.89 11.91
CA TRP A 137 -3.03 -16.32 12.17
C TRP A 137 -3.86 -16.53 10.89
N LEU A 138 -3.47 -15.87 9.80
CA LEU A 138 -4.09 -16.02 8.48
C LEU A 138 -3.68 -17.33 7.79
N GLY A 139 -2.62 -17.99 8.28
CA GLY A 139 -1.99 -19.12 7.60
C GLY A 139 -0.97 -18.71 6.52
N ALA A 140 0.00 -19.59 6.28
CA ALA A 140 1.14 -19.33 5.41
C ALA A 140 0.77 -19.02 3.94
N ASN A 141 -0.38 -19.46 3.48
CA ASN A 141 -0.85 -19.26 2.10
C ASN A 141 -1.35 -17.82 1.83
N ASN A 142 -1.48 -17.00 2.87
CA ASN A 142 -1.83 -15.59 2.75
C ASN A 142 -0.62 -14.68 2.54
N TYR A 143 0.59 -15.20 2.78
CA TYR A 143 1.87 -14.53 2.54
C TYR A 143 1.97 -13.10 3.16
N PRO A 144 1.48 -12.86 4.38
CA PRO A 144 1.20 -11.49 4.83
C PRO A 144 2.41 -10.73 5.39
N LEU A 145 3.49 -11.40 5.81
CA LEU A 145 4.52 -10.84 6.68
C LEU A 145 5.89 -10.67 6.00
N PRO A 146 6.84 -9.93 6.60
CA PRO A 146 8.14 -9.66 5.98
C PRO A 146 9.04 -10.89 5.81
N PHE A 147 8.82 -11.96 6.59
CA PHE A 147 9.57 -13.20 6.51
C PHE A 147 8.68 -14.34 6.00
N ASP A 148 9.24 -15.21 5.18
CA ASP A 148 8.55 -16.39 4.67
C ASP A 148 8.38 -17.47 5.77
N ARG A 149 7.77 -18.60 5.40
CA ARG A 149 7.52 -19.72 6.32
C ARG A 149 8.79 -20.44 6.81
N ASP A 150 9.92 -20.19 6.18
CA ASP A 150 11.25 -20.72 6.57
C ASP A 150 12.09 -19.64 7.29
N TYR A 151 11.45 -18.54 7.71
CA TYR A 151 12.07 -17.38 8.36
C TYR A 151 13.11 -16.67 7.50
N ARG A 152 13.04 -16.80 6.17
CA ARG A 152 13.90 -16.07 5.26
C ARG A 152 13.28 -14.72 4.96
N PRO A 153 14.09 -13.64 4.89
CA PRO A 153 13.57 -12.33 4.55
C PRO A 153 13.06 -12.33 3.10
N LYS A 154 11.83 -11.90 2.92
CA LYS A 154 11.26 -11.61 1.60
C LYS A 154 11.85 -10.31 1.05
N ASN A 155 11.63 -10.02 -0.25
CA ASN A 155 11.99 -8.72 -0.81
C ASN A 155 11.30 -7.57 -0.07
N LEU A 156 10.08 -7.78 0.36
CA LEU A 156 9.34 -6.88 1.26
C LEU A 156 10.16 -6.42 2.47
N TYR A 157 10.95 -7.29 3.10
CA TYR A 157 11.81 -6.91 4.22
C TYR A 157 12.82 -5.81 3.83
N ARG A 158 13.35 -5.86 2.60
CA ARG A 158 14.25 -4.82 2.07
C ARG A 158 13.52 -3.51 1.88
N VAL A 159 12.31 -3.55 1.27
CA VAL A 159 11.45 -2.38 1.07
C VAL A 159 11.19 -1.66 2.39
N LEU A 160 10.89 -2.42 3.45
CA LEU A 160 10.60 -1.86 4.78
C LEU A 160 11.83 -1.31 5.46
N ARG A 161 12.96 -2.02 5.39
CA ARG A 161 14.22 -1.63 6.05
C ARG A 161 14.89 -0.44 5.37
N ASP A 162 14.98 -0.48 4.05
CA ASP A 162 15.78 0.46 3.27
C ASP A 162 14.94 1.62 2.73
N PHE A 163 13.61 1.57 2.89
CA PHE A 163 12.65 2.51 2.29
C PHE A 163 12.90 2.63 0.79
N ASP A 164 12.95 1.49 0.11
CA ASP A 164 13.34 1.38 -1.29
C ASP A 164 12.50 2.34 -2.17
N PRO A 165 13.13 3.33 -2.83
CA PRO A 165 12.43 4.33 -3.64
C PRO A 165 11.72 3.73 -4.85
N GLN A 166 12.01 2.49 -5.25
CA GLN A 166 11.30 1.85 -6.35
C GLN A 166 9.79 1.68 -6.10
N PHE A 167 9.34 1.75 -4.85
CA PHE A 167 7.92 1.66 -4.47
C PHE A 167 7.36 2.99 -3.93
N ASP A 168 8.19 4.00 -3.79
CA ASP A 168 7.76 5.36 -3.45
C ASP A 168 7.35 6.13 -4.71
N LYS A 169 6.54 7.18 -4.55
CA LYS A 169 6.23 8.07 -5.67
C LYS A 169 7.51 8.75 -6.16
N PRO A 170 7.73 8.84 -7.48
CA PRO A 170 8.85 9.59 -8.01
C PRO A 170 8.80 11.03 -7.51
N GLN A 171 9.87 11.49 -6.88
CA GLN A 171 9.95 12.86 -6.38
C GLN A 171 10.46 13.81 -7.48
N ASN A 172 9.90 15.03 -7.52
CA ASN A 172 10.32 16.10 -8.45
C ASN A 172 10.25 15.71 -9.93
N VAL A 173 9.28 14.88 -10.31
CA VAL A 173 9.04 14.55 -11.71
C VAL A 173 8.44 15.76 -12.43
N LYS A 174 9.09 16.19 -13.50
CA LYS A 174 8.57 17.28 -14.35
C LYS A 174 7.37 16.82 -15.14
N GLU A 175 6.34 17.64 -15.19
CA GLU A 175 5.08 17.38 -15.93
C GLU A 175 5.18 17.79 -17.41
N ASP A 176 6.33 17.65 -18.03
CA ASP A 176 6.57 17.95 -19.45
C ASP A 176 6.52 16.69 -20.34
N PHE A 177 5.66 15.75 -19.99
CA PHE A 177 5.49 14.49 -20.70
C PHE A 177 5.00 14.70 -22.14
N LYS A 178 5.61 13.98 -23.08
CA LYS A 178 5.26 13.94 -24.50
C LYS A 178 5.17 12.51 -24.98
N PRO A 179 4.34 12.22 -26.00
CA PRO A 179 4.35 10.91 -26.63
C PRO A 179 5.77 10.51 -27.02
N CYS A 180 6.13 9.25 -26.79
CA CYS A 180 7.40 8.70 -27.21
C CYS A 180 7.55 8.83 -28.72
N GLU A 181 8.72 9.21 -29.24
CA GLU A 181 8.98 9.40 -30.68
C GLU A 181 8.72 8.13 -31.51
N THR A 182 8.83 6.95 -30.87
CA THR A 182 8.59 5.65 -31.50
C THR A 182 7.16 5.13 -31.27
N CYS A 183 6.27 5.94 -30.70
CA CYS A 183 4.85 5.57 -30.59
C CYS A 183 4.25 5.33 -31.97
N GLN A 184 3.38 4.35 -32.07
CA GLN A 184 2.61 4.15 -33.31
C GLN A 184 1.74 5.39 -33.57
N PRO A 185 1.58 5.81 -34.84
CA PRO A 185 0.74 6.94 -35.18
C PRO A 185 -0.67 6.81 -34.61
N GLY A 186 -1.12 7.86 -33.93
CA GLY A 186 -2.44 7.90 -33.28
C GLY A 186 -2.45 7.45 -31.81
N TYR A 187 -1.33 7.00 -31.26
CA TYR A 187 -1.21 6.66 -29.85
C TYR A 187 -0.50 7.77 -29.07
N GLU A 188 -1.06 8.16 -27.94
CA GLU A 188 -0.49 9.19 -27.06
C GLU A 188 0.43 8.60 -25.96
N TYR A 189 0.42 7.30 -25.77
CA TYR A 189 1.18 6.60 -24.74
C TYR A 189 1.98 5.43 -25.31
N PRO A 190 3.13 5.09 -24.69
CA PRO A 190 3.73 5.71 -23.52
C PRO A 190 4.24 7.13 -23.77
N GLN A 191 4.26 7.95 -22.73
CA GLN A 191 4.84 9.30 -22.75
C GLN A 191 6.17 9.31 -21.99
N VAL A 192 7.09 10.15 -22.42
CA VAL A 192 8.40 10.34 -21.76
C VAL A 192 8.58 11.83 -21.44
N ASN A 193 9.11 12.12 -20.26
CA ASN A 193 9.43 13.50 -19.88
C ASN A 193 10.93 13.82 -20.12
N SER A 194 11.33 15.07 -19.93
CA SER A 194 12.72 15.51 -20.11
C SER A 194 13.73 14.89 -19.15
N GLN A 195 13.28 14.17 -18.15
CA GLN A 195 14.11 13.48 -17.16
C GLN A 195 14.25 11.98 -17.43
N GLY A 196 13.57 11.44 -18.47
CA GLY A 196 13.55 10.01 -18.79
C GLY A 196 12.47 9.19 -18.05
N TYR A 197 11.61 9.80 -17.25
CA TYR A 197 10.47 9.08 -16.68
C TYR A 197 9.45 8.72 -17.75
N VAL A 198 8.92 7.50 -17.67
CA VAL A 198 7.94 6.99 -18.63
C VAL A 198 6.57 6.89 -17.97
N ARG A 199 5.56 7.44 -18.65
CA ARG A 199 4.16 7.41 -18.19
C ARG A 199 3.35 6.48 -19.08
N PHE A 200 2.69 5.53 -18.45
CA PHE A 200 1.79 4.58 -19.11
C PHE A 200 0.34 4.90 -18.82
N ARG A 201 -0.51 4.63 -19.80
CA ARG A 201 -1.96 4.67 -19.66
C ARG A 201 -2.58 3.52 -20.41
N VAL A 202 -3.56 2.86 -19.81
CA VAL A 202 -4.34 1.80 -20.46
C VAL A 202 -5.80 1.90 -20.03
N ILE A 203 -6.73 1.55 -20.90
CA ILE A 203 -8.16 1.49 -20.59
C ILE A 203 -8.48 0.06 -20.20
N ALA A 204 -8.80 -0.16 -18.93
CA ALA A 204 -9.17 -1.44 -18.37
C ALA A 204 -10.15 -1.23 -17.19
N PRO A 205 -11.42 -0.83 -17.49
CA PRO A 205 -12.36 -0.38 -16.46
C PRO A 205 -12.71 -1.48 -15.46
N ASP A 206 -12.69 -2.74 -15.88
CA ASP A 206 -13.06 -3.88 -15.06
C ASP A 206 -11.87 -4.52 -14.33
N ALA A 207 -10.64 -4.08 -14.61
CA ALA A 207 -9.45 -4.61 -13.98
C ALA A 207 -9.41 -4.27 -12.49
N LYS A 208 -8.91 -5.20 -11.68
CA LYS A 208 -8.64 -5.03 -10.24
C LYS A 208 -7.28 -4.37 -10.03
N TYR A 209 -6.32 -4.67 -10.90
CA TYR A 209 -5.00 -4.03 -10.91
C TYR A 209 -4.43 -3.95 -12.32
N VAL A 210 -3.48 -3.06 -12.50
CA VAL A 210 -2.62 -2.99 -13.69
C VAL A 210 -1.19 -2.75 -13.23
N ILE A 211 -0.28 -3.61 -13.67
CA ILE A 211 1.16 -3.48 -13.41
C ILE A 211 1.86 -3.35 -14.77
N CYS A 212 2.69 -2.34 -14.91
CA CYS A 212 3.57 -2.20 -16.06
C CYS A 212 5.01 -2.51 -15.65
N SER A 213 5.62 -3.49 -16.29
CA SER A 213 7.04 -3.78 -16.14
C SER A 213 7.76 -3.27 -17.37
N ALA A 214 8.52 -2.19 -17.23
CA ALA A 214 9.38 -1.62 -18.25
C ALA A 214 10.83 -1.99 -17.94
N GLY A 215 11.60 -2.26 -19.01
CA GLY A 215 13.05 -2.32 -18.94
C GLY A 215 13.67 -3.62 -18.55
N HIS A 216 14.87 -3.55 -18.16
CA HIS A 216 15.94 -4.54 -18.10
C HIS A 216 15.56 -5.77 -17.28
N GLY A 217 15.58 -6.89 -17.97
CA GLY A 217 15.24 -8.21 -17.48
C GLY A 217 15.77 -8.53 -16.10
N GLY A 218 14.89 -8.84 -15.19
CA GLY A 218 15.19 -9.47 -13.92
C GLY A 218 15.04 -8.60 -12.67
N GLY A 219 14.69 -7.34 -12.78
CA GLY A 219 14.26 -6.57 -11.62
C GLY A 219 12.81 -6.92 -11.26
N MET A 220 12.53 -7.22 -10.01
CA MET A 220 11.16 -7.44 -9.50
C MET A 220 10.38 -6.12 -9.37
N GLY A 221 10.70 -5.10 -10.16
CA GLY A 221 10.09 -3.80 -10.12
C GLY A 221 9.07 -3.62 -11.24
N GLY A 222 7.80 -3.61 -10.91
CA GLY A 222 6.74 -3.15 -11.78
C GLY A 222 6.18 -1.83 -11.27
N THR A 223 5.77 -0.95 -12.19
CA THR A 223 4.98 0.23 -11.84
C THR A 223 3.52 -0.20 -11.68
N VAL A 224 3.00 -0.11 -10.47
CA VAL A 224 1.56 -0.31 -10.23
C VAL A 224 0.82 0.96 -10.67
N LEU A 225 -0.09 0.81 -11.64
CA LEU A 225 -0.87 1.92 -12.15
C LEU A 225 -2.06 2.20 -11.22
N LYS A 226 -2.46 3.46 -11.15
CA LYS A 226 -3.64 3.91 -10.40
C LYS A 226 -4.84 4.05 -11.32
N LYS A 227 -6.00 3.55 -10.86
CA LYS A 227 -7.26 3.71 -11.59
C LYS A 227 -7.71 5.16 -11.56
N GLN A 228 -8.09 5.68 -12.73
CA GLN A 228 -8.59 7.03 -12.91
C GLN A 228 -10.13 7.03 -12.90
N LYS A 229 -10.72 8.21 -12.73
CA LYS A 229 -12.19 8.39 -12.71
C LYS A 229 -12.86 7.99 -14.02
N ASP A 230 -12.14 8.04 -15.12
CA ASP A 230 -12.62 7.67 -16.46
C ASP A 230 -12.49 6.17 -16.77
N GLY A 231 -12.08 5.36 -15.78
CA GLY A 231 -11.87 3.92 -15.93
C GLY A 231 -10.53 3.54 -16.56
N SER A 232 -9.69 4.50 -16.94
CA SER A 232 -8.32 4.23 -17.36
C SER A 232 -7.43 3.97 -16.14
N TRP A 233 -6.28 3.38 -16.39
CA TRP A 233 -5.20 3.21 -15.42
C TRP A 233 -3.99 3.98 -15.89
N MET A 234 -3.36 4.73 -14.99
CA MET A 234 -2.20 5.55 -15.31
C MET A 234 -1.13 5.42 -14.23
N GLY A 235 0.12 5.39 -14.64
CA GLY A 235 1.27 5.36 -13.74
C GLY A 235 2.53 5.84 -14.44
N THR A 236 3.47 6.35 -13.64
CA THR A 236 4.77 6.81 -14.08
C THR A 236 5.84 5.93 -13.44
N THR A 237 6.89 5.56 -14.17
CA THR A 237 8.01 4.80 -13.64
C THR A 237 8.59 5.49 -12.40
N LEU A 238 9.07 4.70 -11.46
CA LEU A 238 9.61 5.23 -10.20
C LEU A 238 11.00 5.85 -10.36
N MET A 239 11.70 5.42 -11.42
CA MET A 239 13.01 5.94 -11.81
C MET A 239 13.03 6.27 -13.30
N PRO A 240 13.95 7.14 -13.75
CA PRO A 240 14.16 7.35 -15.17
C PRO A 240 14.64 6.07 -15.85
N GLU A 241 14.16 5.83 -17.06
CA GLU A 241 14.67 4.78 -17.92
C GLU A 241 15.86 5.30 -18.75
N ASP A 242 16.75 4.41 -19.14
CA ASP A 242 17.87 4.73 -20.02
C ASP A 242 17.37 5.13 -21.42
N GLU A 243 18.17 5.92 -22.15
CA GLU A 243 17.91 6.18 -23.55
C GLU A 243 18.04 4.89 -24.37
N GLY A 244 17.05 4.60 -25.21
CA GLY A 244 17.11 3.47 -26.13
C GLY A 244 15.75 2.81 -26.35
N PHE A 245 15.81 1.62 -26.93
CA PHE A 245 14.63 0.79 -27.19
C PHE A 245 14.37 -0.13 -26.02
N HIS A 246 13.19 -0.02 -25.42
CA HIS A 246 12.76 -0.85 -24.28
C HIS A 246 11.48 -1.60 -24.61
N TYR A 247 11.46 -2.87 -24.21
CA TYR A 247 10.21 -3.63 -24.12
C TYR A 247 9.53 -3.34 -22.79
N TYR A 248 8.23 -3.28 -22.82
CA TYR A 248 7.43 -3.29 -21.60
C TYR A 248 6.31 -4.33 -21.72
N THR A 249 5.88 -4.84 -20.59
CA THR A 249 4.73 -5.74 -20.49
C THR A 249 3.71 -5.16 -19.53
N MET A 250 2.44 -5.40 -19.81
CA MET A 250 1.36 -5.05 -18.90
C MET A 250 0.70 -6.33 -18.39
N SER A 251 0.61 -6.44 -17.09
CA SER A 251 -0.18 -7.44 -16.38
C SER A 251 -1.50 -6.79 -15.99
N ILE A 252 -2.60 -7.31 -16.49
CA ILE A 252 -3.96 -6.80 -16.28
C ILE A 252 -4.79 -7.97 -15.78
N ASP A 253 -5.47 -7.80 -14.63
CA ASP A 253 -6.44 -8.80 -14.11
C ASP A 253 -7.84 -8.45 -14.55
#